data_d4e4db3ceb8099f8068c0f8b88cad742
#
_entry.id   d4e4db3ceb8099f8068c0f8b88cad742
#
_cell.length_a   1.000
_cell.length_b   1.000
_cell.length_c   1.000
_cell.angle_alpha   90.00
_cell.angle_beta   90.00
_cell.angle_gamma   90.00
#
_symmetry.space_group_name_H-M   'P 1'
#
loop_
_entity.id
_entity.type
_entity.pdbx_description
1 polymer ?
#
loop_
_entity_poly.entity_id
_entity_poly.type
_entity_poly.pdbx_seq_one_letter_code
_entity_poly.pdbx_strand_id
1 'polypeptide(L)'
;ETLLKAGEIGGQLDVFYNFKKQTLLGGKFGTKVALNLSNWHTLGGKFYLPKKDYDTDFLGFGKKYFSDYNIEITKKLSPKWQTVFTYINQYYNKKLVEETFGVVKTNILGAEATYKFTDSKSIRVLGEHMWADYDKKNWAASTVEFNLNSKYSFFASDMYNYGNDEVDMRNHYESEVGFFEGAIRPDV
;
A
#
# COMPACT_ATOMS: atom_id res chain seq x y z
N GLU A 1 17.56 -15.56 17.56
CA GLU A 1 17.02 -14.44 18.36
C GLU A 1 17.07 -13.16 17.55
N THR A 2 15.94 -12.51 17.45
CA THR A 2 15.78 -11.32 16.60
C THR A 2 16.49 -10.13 17.24
N LEU A 3 17.33 -9.46 16.45
CA LEU A 3 17.97 -8.19 16.83
C LEU A 3 16.94 -7.08 17.15
N LEU A 4 15.68 -7.26 16.76
CA LEU A 4 14.58 -6.36 17.10
C LEU A 4 14.25 -6.31 18.60
N LYS A 5 14.64 -7.32 19.37
CA LYS A 5 14.44 -7.32 20.82
C LYS A 5 15.26 -6.24 21.55
N ALA A 6 16.29 -5.70 20.91
CA ALA A 6 17.09 -4.60 21.45
C ALA A 6 16.42 -3.22 21.27
N GLY A 7 15.38 -3.14 20.47
CA GLY A 7 14.64 -1.93 20.16
C GLY A 7 14.78 -1.49 18.69
N GLU A 8 14.05 -0.46 18.35
CA GLU A 8 13.88 0.02 16.97
C GLU A 8 14.11 1.52 16.90
N ILE A 9 14.64 1.97 15.78
CA ILE A 9 14.79 3.39 15.45
C ILE A 9 14.34 3.62 14.02
N GLY A 10 13.56 4.67 13.80
CA GLY A 10 13.07 5.02 12.49
C GLY A 10 12.11 6.19 12.54
N GLY A 11 11.43 6.42 11.44
CA GLY A 11 10.47 7.50 11.35
C GLY A 11 9.66 7.42 10.08
N GLN A 12 8.61 8.22 10.08
CA GLN A 12 7.71 8.40 8.95
C GLN A 12 7.56 9.89 8.65
N LEU A 13 7.48 10.21 7.36
CA LEU A 13 7.19 11.54 6.86
C LEU A 13 6.05 11.45 5.84
N ASP A 14 5.01 12.23 6.08
CA ASP A 14 3.86 12.36 5.20
C ASP A 14 3.81 13.77 4.63
N VAL A 15 3.78 13.90 3.31
CA VAL A 15 3.70 15.18 2.61
C VAL A 15 2.49 15.19 1.69
N PHE A 16 1.64 16.17 1.84
CA PHE A 16 0.45 16.35 1.02
C PHE A 16 0.52 17.69 0.27
N TYR A 17 0.30 17.65 -1.03
CA TYR A 17 0.28 18.86 -1.84
C TYR A 17 -0.91 18.89 -2.80
N ASN A 18 -1.59 20.02 -2.84
CA ASN A 18 -2.72 20.27 -3.73
C ASN A 18 -2.31 21.28 -4.81
N PHE A 19 -2.07 20.80 -6.03
CA PHE A 19 -1.83 21.67 -7.17
C PHE A 19 -3.07 22.46 -7.51
N LYS A 20 -2.93 23.78 -7.64
CA LYS A 20 -4.03 24.68 -7.95
C LYS A 20 -4.63 24.36 -9.32
N LYS A 21 -5.95 24.52 -9.41
CA LYS A 21 -6.69 24.43 -10.67
C LYS A 21 -6.12 25.42 -11.70
N GLN A 22 -6.25 25.09 -12.98
CA GLN A 22 -5.78 25.91 -14.12
C GLN A 22 -4.26 26.13 -14.15
N THR A 23 -3.47 25.24 -13.56
CA THR A 23 -2.02 25.17 -13.69
C THR A 23 -1.61 23.96 -14.50
N LEU A 24 -0.35 23.92 -14.96
CA LEU A 24 0.19 22.80 -15.75
C LEU A 24 0.03 21.45 -15.04
N LEU A 25 0.37 21.37 -13.74
CA LEU A 25 0.27 20.13 -12.95
C LEU A 25 -1.12 19.92 -12.34
N GLY A 26 -1.82 21.00 -11.97
CA GLY A 26 -3.16 20.92 -11.39
C GLY A 26 -4.25 20.59 -12.41
N GLY A 27 -4.08 20.98 -13.66
CA GLY A 27 -5.10 20.82 -14.69
C GLY A 27 -6.37 21.62 -14.40
N LYS A 28 -7.47 21.32 -15.09
CA LYS A 28 -8.74 22.05 -14.96
C LYS A 28 -9.38 21.94 -13.58
N PHE A 29 -9.26 20.78 -12.91
CA PHE A 29 -9.99 20.47 -11.69
C PHE A 29 -9.10 20.35 -10.43
N GLY A 30 -7.78 20.49 -10.59
CA GLY A 30 -6.81 20.30 -9.53
C GLY A 30 -6.25 18.86 -9.51
N THR A 31 -5.08 18.70 -8.90
CA THR A 31 -4.41 17.42 -8.68
C THR A 31 -3.94 17.41 -7.23
N LYS A 32 -4.18 16.32 -6.52
CA LYS A 32 -3.64 16.09 -5.17
C LYS A 32 -2.52 15.08 -5.28
N VAL A 33 -1.44 15.30 -4.55
CA VAL A 33 -0.32 14.36 -4.43
C VAL A 33 -0.07 14.13 -2.95
N ALA A 34 0.01 12.87 -2.58
CA ALA A 34 0.47 12.42 -1.27
C ALA A 34 1.78 11.65 -1.44
N LEU A 35 2.75 11.93 -0.59
CA LEU A 35 4.01 11.20 -0.50
C LEU A 35 4.18 10.72 0.93
N ASN A 36 4.35 9.43 1.11
CA ASN A 36 4.60 8.82 2.41
C ASN A 36 5.94 8.11 2.35
N LEU A 37 6.80 8.42 3.31
CA LEU A 37 8.14 7.86 3.42
C LEU A 37 8.31 7.29 4.83
N SER A 38 8.57 6.01 4.93
CA SER A 38 8.83 5.37 6.21
C SER A 38 10.09 4.51 6.13
N ASN A 39 10.88 4.53 7.21
CA ASN A 39 12.12 3.79 7.25
C ASN A 39 12.45 3.38 8.70
N TRP A 40 12.70 2.09 8.90
CA TRP A 40 12.87 1.51 10.22
C TRP A 40 14.08 0.57 10.28
N HIS A 41 14.84 0.68 11.35
CA HIS A 41 16.07 -0.07 11.62
C HIS A 41 16.02 -0.65 13.03
N THR A 42 16.77 -1.70 13.28
CA THR A 42 17.11 -2.08 14.65
C THR A 42 17.94 -0.98 15.29
N LEU A 43 17.97 -0.91 16.61
CA LEU A 43 18.97 -0.08 17.27
C LEU A 43 20.38 -0.60 16.97
N GLY A 44 21.34 0.31 16.89
CA GLY A 44 22.77 -0.02 16.88
C GLY A 44 23.20 -0.53 18.26
N GLY A 45 24.39 -1.13 18.33
CA GLY A 45 24.96 -1.62 19.58
C GLY A 45 25.61 -2.98 19.46
N LYS A 46 25.94 -3.57 20.59
CA LYS A 46 26.60 -4.87 20.70
C LYS A 46 25.72 -5.82 21.49
N PHE A 47 25.56 -7.02 20.95
CA PHE A 47 24.83 -8.10 21.60
C PHE A 47 25.81 -9.14 22.15
N TYR A 48 25.68 -9.47 23.42
CA TYR A 48 26.58 -10.41 24.13
C TYR A 48 25.85 -11.75 24.34
N LEU A 49 26.15 -12.73 23.50
CA LEU A 49 25.83 -14.13 23.79
C LEU A 49 26.96 -14.74 24.65
N PRO A 50 26.70 -15.53 25.65
CA PRO A 50 25.46 -16.20 26.08
C PRO A 50 24.68 -15.46 27.17
N LYS A 51 25.11 -14.29 27.60
CA LYS A 51 24.47 -13.54 28.71
C LYS A 51 23.09 -12.95 28.34
N LYS A 52 22.71 -12.99 27.05
CA LYS A 52 21.51 -12.36 26.53
C LYS A 52 21.41 -10.87 26.87
N ASP A 53 22.54 -10.25 27.00
CA ASP A 53 22.70 -8.85 27.35
C ASP A 53 23.12 -8.06 26.10
N TYR A 54 22.72 -6.81 26.01
CA TYR A 54 23.09 -5.94 24.91
C TYR A 54 23.32 -4.51 25.38
N ASP A 55 24.32 -3.90 24.78
CA ASP A 55 24.67 -2.49 24.95
C ASP A 55 24.12 -1.74 23.72
N THR A 56 23.05 -0.97 23.93
CA THR A 56 22.33 -0.29 22.85
C THR A 56 22.81 1.14 22.67
N ASP A 57 23.05 1.50 21.42
CA ASP A 57 23.23 2.89 21.02
C ASP A 57 21.85 3.46 20.61
N PHE A 58 21.26 4.26 21.48
CA PHE A 58 19.93 4.84 21.28
C PHE A 58 19.80 5.78 20.06
N LEU A 59 20.90 6.27 19.53
CA LEU A 59 20.93 7.09 18.32
C LEU A 59 21.58 6.35 17.15
N GLY A 60 22.04 5.12 17.37
CA GLY A 60 22.67 4.29 16.35
C GLY A 60 21.67 3.55 15.49
N PHE A 61 21.77 3.72 14.17
CA PHE A 61 21.02 2.93 13.21
C PHE A 61 21.73 1.59 12.99
N GLY A 62 21.05 0.51 13.33
CA GLY A 62 21.49 -0.85 13.05
C GLY A 62 21.06 -1.34 11.66
N LYS A 63 20.59 -2.57 11.58
CA LYS A 63 20.15 -3.17 10.31
C LYS A 63 18.75 -2.67 9.91
N LYS A 64 18.62 -2.23 8.67
CA LYS A 64 17.30 -1.91 8.11
C LYS A 64 16.42 -3.17 8.05
N TYR A 65 15.21 -3.10 8.55
CA TYR A 65 14.26 -4.20 8.48
C TYR A 65 12.97 -3.84 7.72
N PHE A 66 12.62 -2.55 7.66
CA PHE A 66 11.44 -2.10 6.92
C PHE A 66 11.68 -0.74 6.27
N SER A 67 11.19 -0.57 5.07
CA SER A 67 10.89 0.75 4.51
C SER A 67 9.71 0.66 3.56
N ASP A 68 8.91 1.72 3.56
CA ASP A 68 7.79 1.92 2.66
C ASP A 68 7.88 3.33 2.08
N TYR A 69 7.95 3.42 0.76
CA TYR A 69 7.94 4.68 0.04
C TYR A 69 6.78 4.63 -0.94
N ASN A 70 5.80 5.49 -0.75
CA ASN A 70 4.66 5.52 -1.65
C ASN A 70 4.33 6.92 -2.13
N ILE A 71 3.79 6.99 -3.33
CA ILE A 71 3.23 8.19 -3.92
C ILE A 71 1.83 7.89 -4.43
N GLU A 72 0.89 8.75 -4.07
CA GLU A 72 -0.48 8.72 -4.57
C GLU A 72 -0.77 10.02 -5.32
N ILE A 73 -1.36 9.89 -6.49
CA ILE A 73 -1.78 11.01 -7.32
C ILE A 73 -3.27 10.91 -7.58
N THR A 74 -4.05 11.77 -6.95
CA THR A 74 -5.49 11.88 -7.20
C THR A 74 -5.75 12.99 -8.20
N LYS A 75 -6.41 12.68 -9.31
CA LYS A 75 -6.74 13.63 -10.36
C LYS A 75 -8.21 13.59 -10.75
N LYS A 76 -8.86 14.75 -10.67
CA LYS A 76 -10.20 14.94 -11.22
C LYS A 76 -10.08 15.30 -12.71
N LEU A 77 -10.59 14.44 -13.59
CA LEU A 77 -10.56 14.67 -15.04
C LEU A 77 -11.79 15.47 -15.51
N SER A 78 -12.91 15.29 -14.82
CA SER A 78 -14.17 16.01 -15.04
C SER A 78 -14.98 16.05 -13.74
N PRO A 79 -16.16 16.74 -13.70
CA PRO A 79 -17.05 16.65 -12.54
C PRO A 79 -17.52 15.23 -12.23
N LYS A 80 -17.50 14.33 -13.24
CA LYS A 80 -17.96 12.94 -13.11
C LYS A 80 -16.81 11.93 -13.00
N TRP A 81 -15.60 12.27 -13.45
CA TRP A 81 -14.47 11.35 -13.49
C TRP A 81 -13.37 11.76 -12.52
N GLN A 82 -12.95 10.81 -11.69
CA GLN A 82 -11.79 10.89 -10.83
C GLN A 82 -10.90 9.67 -11.04
N THR A 83 -9.60 9.86 -10.98
CA THR A 83 -8.60 8.79 -11.03
C THR A 83 -7.65 8.91 -9.86
N VAL A 84 -7.17 7.77 -9.38
CA VAL A 84 -6.08 7.68 -8.41
C VAL A 84 -5.01 6.76 -8.97
N PHE A 85 -3.76 7.20 -8.92
CA PHE A 85 -2.60 6.38 -9.26
C PHE A 85 -1.74 6.26 -8.01
N THR A 86 -1.35 5.03 -7.69
CA THR A 86 -0.54 4.71 -6.52
C THR A 86 0.68 3.93 -6.97
N TYR A 87 1.86 4.31 -6.48
CA TYR A 87 3.06 3.52 -6.60
C TYR A 87 3.68 3.34 -5.22
N ILE A 88 4.01 2.10 -4.87
CA ILE A 88 4.57 1.73 -3.58
C ILE A 88 5.85 0.93 -3.82
N ASN A 89 6.91 1.30 -3.13
CA ASN A 89 8.15 0.53 -3.05
C ASN A 89 8.40 0.14 -1.61
N GLN A 90 8.44 -1.16 -1.36
CA GLN A 90 8.64 -1.70 -0.02
C GLN A 90 9.91 -2.55 0.06
N TYR A 91 10.53 -2.48 1.21
CA TYR A 91 11.60 -3.35 1.64
C TYR A 91 11.21 -3.97 2.98
N TYR A 92 11.22 -5.28 3.06
CA TYR A 92 10.89 -6.02 4.28
C TYR A 92 11.90 -7.13 4.53
N ASN A 93 12.55 -7.09 5.68
CA ASN A 93 13.53 -8.10 6.07
C ASN A 93 12.89 -9.16 6.98
N LYS A 94 12.32 -10.19 6.37
CA LYS A 94 11.66 -11.30 7.07
C LYS A 94 12.58 -12.02 8.04
N LYS A 95 13.87 -12.11 7.72
CA LYS A 95 14.85 -12.75 8.61
C LYS A 95 14.97 -12.03 9.95
N LEU A 96 14.90 -10.71 9.96
CA LEU A 96 14.99 -9.93 11.19
C LEU A 96 13.67 -9.90 11.97
N VAL A 97 12.52 -9.95 11.28
CA VAL A 97 11.19 -9.79 11.88
C VAL A 97 10.57 -11.14 12.23
N GLU A 98 10.60 -12.09 11.29
CA GLU A 98 9.89 -13.38 11.40
C GLU A 98 10.82 -14.57 11.62
N GLU A 99 12.13 -14.36 11.66
CA GLU A 99 13.17 -15.41 11.75
C GLU A 99 13.11 -16.44 10.58
N THR A 100 12.47 -16.09 9.47
CA THR A 100 12.25 -16.97 8.33
C THR A 100 13.23 -16.66 7.20
N PHE A 101 12.71 -16.30 6.04
CA PHE A 101 13.52 -16.04 4.85
C PHE A 101 14.22 -14.67 4.91
N GLY A 102 14.96 -14.34 3.85
CA GLY A 102 15.73 -13.12 3.73
C GLY A 102 14.91 -11.85 3.56
N VAL A 103 15.34 -11.03 2.61
CA VAL A 103 14.71 -9.73 2.29
C VAL A 103 13.70 -9.93 1.17
N VAL A 104 12.54 -9.30 1.30
CA VAL A 104 11.55 -9.17 0.23
C VAL A 104 11.50 -7.71 -0.20
N LYS A 105 11.69 -7.47 -1.50
CA LYS A 105 11.51 -6.16 -2.12
C LYS A 105 10.30 -6.21 -3.02
N THR A 106 9.42 -5.25 -2.84
CA THR A 106 8.13 -5.22 -3.53
C THR A 106 7.92 -3.88 -4.19
N ASN A 107 7.39 -3.92 -5.41
CA ASN A 107 6.87 -2.74 -6.11
C ASN A 107 5.41 -2.99 -6.42
N ILE A 108 4.54 -2.04 -6.08
CA ILE A 108 3.11 -2.13 -6.34
C ILE A 108 2.72 -0.92 -7.18
N LEU A 109 1.98 -1.15 -8.25
CA LEU A 109 1.35 -0.13 -9.05
C LEU A 109 -0.16 -0.32 -8.98
N GLY A 110 -0.87 0.72 -8.57
CA GLY A 110 -2.32 0.77 -8.53
C GLY A 110 -2.88 1.85 -9.45
N ALA A 111 -4.02 1.56 -10.06
CA ALA A 111 -4.77 2.53 -10.83
C ALA A 111 -6.27 2.37 -10.52
N GLU A 112 -6.88 3.46 -10.11
CA GLU A 112 -8.30 3.52 -9.80
C GLU A 112 -8.99 4.54 -10.70
N ALA A 113 -10.21 4.23 -11.13
CA ALA A 113 -11.07 5.16 -11.83
C ALA A 113 -12.48 5.11 -11.21
N THR A 114 -13.00 6.28 -10.85
CA THR A 114 -14.37 6.44 -10.37
C THR A 114 -15.16 7.27 -11.36
N TYR A 115 -16.34 6.77 -11.76
CA TYR A 115 -17.29 7.50 -12.56
C TYR A 115 -18.60 7.73 -11.79
N LYS A 116 -19.03 8.97 -11.69
CA LYS A 116 -20.29 9.39 -11.06
C LYS A 116 -21.38 9.56 -12.13
N PHE A 117 -22.39 8.70 -12.11
CA PHE A 117 -23.59 8.87 -12.93
C PHE A 117 -24.46 10.01 -12.42
N THR A 118 -24.64 10.03 -11.08
CA THR A 118 -25.33 11.07 -10.30
C THR A 118 -24.55 11.32 -9.02
N ASP A 119 -25.00 12.21 -8.14
CA ASP A 119 -24.37 12.46 -6.85
C ASP A 119 -24.39 11.25 -5.90
N SER A 120 -25.34 10.34 -6.09
CA SER A 120 -25.51 9.13 -5.26
C SER A 120 -25.23 7.82 -5.98
N LYS A 121 -24.95 7.85 -7.30
CA LYS A 121 -24.71 6.65 -8.09
C LYS A 121 -23.36 6.72 -8.79
N SER A 122 -22.51 5.75 -8.53
CA SER A 122 -21.16 5.70 -9.09
C SER A 122 -20.68 4.27 -9.32
N ILE A 123 -19.68 4.14 -10.18
CA ILE A 123 -18.88 2.92 -10.32
C ILE A 123 -17.42 3.29 -10.04
N ARG A 124 -16.73 2.43 -9.28
CA ARG A 124 -15.30 2.49 -9.02
C ARG A 124 -14.66 1.20 -9.49
N VAL A 125 -13.57 1.32 -10.19
CA VAL A 125 -12.76 0.19 -10.65
C VAL A 125 -11.32 0.43 -10.20
N LEU A 126 -10.76 -0.53 -9.48
CA LEU A 126 -9.37 -0.56 -9.05
C LEU A 126 -8.68 -1.76 -9.69
N GLY A 127 -7.50 -1.53 -10.22
CA GLY A 127 -6.58 -2.59 -10.64
C GLY A 127 -5.22 -2.36 -10.01
N GLU A 128 -4.63 -3.43 -9.48
CA GLU A 128 -3.33 -3.39 -8.82
C GLU A 128 -2.43 -4.52 -9.31
N HIS A 129 -1.16 -4.24 -9.36
CA HIS A 129 -0.14 -5.22 -9.69
C HIS A 129 1.05 -5.10 -8.78
N MET A 130 1.46 -6.22 -8.19
CA MET A 130 2.62 -6.32 -7.33
C MET A 130 3.72 -7.17 -7.97
N TRP A 131 4.91 -6.63 -8.02
CA TRP A 131 6.15 -7.34 -8.32
C TRP A 131 6.92 -7.53 -7.03
N ALA A 132 7.27 -8.77 -6.71
CA ALA A 132 8.14 -9.07 -5.59
C ALA A 132 9.29 -9.99 -6.06
N ASP A 133 10.49 -9.75 -5.54
CA ASP A 133 11.68 -10.50 -5.93
C ASP A 133 11.78 -11.86 -5.23
N TYR A 134 11.04 -12.03 -4.13
CA TYR A 134 11.11 -13.23 -3.29
C TYR A 134 9.75 -13.55 -2.65
N ASP A 135 9.68 -14.68 -1.92
CA ASP A 135 8.49 -15.21 -1.25
C ASP A 135 7.42 -15.66 -2.27
N LYS A 136 6.20 -15.18 -2.14
CA LYS A 136 5.09 -15.53 -3.05
C LYS A 136 5.14 -14.81 -4.41
N LYS A 137 6.12 -13.93 -4.61
CA LYS A 137 6.39 -13.19 -5.85
C LYS A 137 5.22 -12.33 -6.33
N ASN A 138 4.82 -12.46 -7.61
CA ASN A 138 3.96 -11.49 -8.29
C ASN A 138 2.48 -11.77 -8.07
N TRP A 139 1.71 -10.68 -7.95
CA TRP A 139 0.28 -10.68 -7.75
C TRP A 139 -0.41 -9.68 -8.66
N ALA A 140 -1.65 -9.98 -9.01
CA ALA A 140 -2.56 -9.04 -9.63
C ALA A 140 -3.87 -9.02 -8.82
N ALA A 141 -4.43 -7.84 -8.64
CA ALA A 141 -5.70 -7.67 -7.94
C ALA A 141 -6.61 -6.72 -8.71
N SER A 142 -7.90 -6.91 -8.57
CA SER A 142 -8.91 -6.01 -9.10
C SER A 142 -10.12 -5.93 -8.18
N THR A 143 -10.71 -4.74 -8.11
CA THR A 143 -11.96 -4.51 -7.38
C THR A 143 -12.88 -3.67 -8.24
N VAL A 144 -14.14 -4.06 -8.33
CA VAL A 144 -15.21 -3.27 -8.93
C VAL A 144 -16.25 -3.00 -7.86
N GLU A 145 -16.59 -1.74 -7.67
CA GLU A 145 -17.63 -1.31 -6.72
C GLU A 145 -18.67 -0.49 -7.46
N PHE A 146 -19.93 -0.82 -7.22
CA PHE A 146 -21.07 -0.10 -7.79
C PHE A 146 -21.96 0.43 -6.67
N ASN A 147 -21.96 1.74 -6.51
CA ASN A 147 -22.83 2.44 -5.59
C ASN A 147 -24.14 2.78 -6.32
N LEU A 148 -25.23 2.11 -5.94
CA LEU A 148 -26.56 2.31 -6.55
C LEU A 148 -27.20 3.61 -6.04
N ASN A 149 -27.07 3.87 -4.74
CA ASN A 149 -27.57 5.07 -4.06
C ASN A 149 -26.84 5.23 -2.71
N SER A 150 -27.28 6.15 -1.86
CA SER A 150 -26.68 6.41 -0.55
C SER A 150 -26.82 5.26 0.47
N LYS A 151 -27.57 4.20 0.15
CA LYS A 151 -27.80 3.07 1.07
C LYS A 151 -27.23 1.76 0.57
N TYR A 152 -27.15 1.55 -0.75
CA TYR A 152 -26.82 0.26 -1.34
C TYR A 152 -25.56 0.34 -2.20
N SER A 153 -24.63 -0.52 -1.92
CA SER A 153 -23.40 -0.74 -2.69
C SER A 153 -23.18 -2.22 -2.93
N PHE A 154 -22.67 -2.56 -4.10
CA PHE A 154 -22.24 -3.89 -4.51
C PHE A 154 -20.77 -3.84 -4.85
N PHE A 155 -20.01 -4.86 -4.49
CA PHE A 155 -18.62 -4.98 -4.89
C PHE A 155 -18.26 -6.42 -5.28
N ALA A 156 -17.26 -6.53 -6.11
CA ALA A 156 -16.58 -7.77 -6.41
C ALA A 156 -15.07 -7.49 -6.41
N SER A 157 -14.31 -8.33 -5.74
CA SER A 157 -12.86 -8.26 -5.68
C SER A 157 -12.24 -9.63 -5.92
N ASP A 158 -11.05 -9.63 -6.50
CA ASP A 158 -10.25 -10.82 -6.71
C ASP A 158 -8.77 -10.47 -6.62
N MET A 159 -7.98 -11.34 -6.00
CA MET A 159 -6.54 -11.24 -5.94
C MET A 159 -5.91 -12.57 -6.35
N TYR A 160 -5.08 -12.55 -7.36
CA TYR A 160 -4.47 -13.73 -7.96
C TYR A 160 -2.94 -13.73 -7.79
N ASN A 161 -2.43 -14.76 -7.09
CA ASN A 161 -1.00 -15.01 -7.01
C ASN A 161 -0.54 -15.86 -8.19
N TYR A 162 -0.16 -15.24 -9.27
CA TYR A 162 0.29 -15.95 -10.47
C TYR A 162 1.80 -16.19 -10.53
N GLY A 163 2.57 -15.45 -9.74
CA GLY A 163 4.03 -15.45 -9.79
C GLY A 163 4.73 -16.41 -8.84
N ASN A 164 4.00 -17.18 -8.04
CA ASN A 164 4.58 -18.14 -7.11
C ASN A 164 5.42 -19.19 -7.86
N ASP A 165 6.61 -19.54 -7.35
CA ASP A 165 7.45 -20.58 -7.92
C ASP A 165 6.80 -21.96 -7.81
N GLU A 166 6.09 -22.21 -6.73
CA GLU A 166 5.29 -23.42 -6.56
C GLU A 166 3.96 -23.26 -7.31
N VAL A 167 3.84 -23.94 -8.44
CA VAL A 167 2.69 -23.83 -9.34
C VAL A 167 1.37 -24.15 -8.62
N ASP A 168 1.38 -25.14 -7.73
CA ASP A 168 0.20 -25.57 -6.97
C ASP A 168 -0.25 -24.53 -5.92
N MET A 169 0.62 -23.55 -5.60
CA MET A 169 0.32 -22.43 -4.73
C MET A 169 -0.17 -21.18 -5.48
N ARG A 170 -0.21 -21.23 -6.82
CA ARG A 170 -0.81 -20.18 -7.64
C ARG A 170 -2.31 -20.27 -7.55
N ASN A 171 -2.93 -19.34 -6.84
CA ASN A 171 -4.36 -19.40 -6.57
C ASN A 171 -4.95 -18.01 -6.46
N HIS A 172 -6.28 -17.98 -6.51
CA HIS A 172 -7.08 -16.81 -6.17
C HIS A 172 -7.23 -16.71 -4.65
N TYR A 173 -7.00 -15.52 -4.15
CA TYR A 173 -7.13 -15.20 -2.73
C TYR A 173 -8.06 -14.02 -2.59
N GLU A 174 -8.79 -13.96 -1.48
CA GLU A 174 -9.70 -12.84 -1.16
C GLU A 174 -10.69 -12.53 -2.31
N SER A 175 -11.08 -13.58 -3.06
CA SER A 175 -12.13 -13.47 -4.06
C SER A 175 -13.46 -13.32 -3.36
N GLU A 176 -14.06 -12.14 -3.45
CA GLU A 176 -15.25 -11.79 -2.68
C GLU A 176 -16.26 -11.06 -3.56
N VAL A 177 -17.53 -11.38 -3.36
CA VAL A 177 -18.66 -10.61 -3.88
C VAL A 177 -19.54 -10.22 -2.71
N GLY A 178 -19.71 -8.94 -2.51
CA GLY A 178 -20.43 -8.43 -1.36
C GLY A 178 -21.50 -7.41 -1.69
N PHE A 179 -22.38 -7.25 -0.73
CA PHE A 179 -23.43 -6.25 -0.72
C PHE A 179 -23.38 -5.52 0.60
N PHE A 180 -23.38 -4.22 0.54
CA PHE A 180 -23.39 -3.36 1.71
C PHE A 180 -24.68 -2.54 1.75
N GLU A 181 -25.37 -2.60 2.90
CA GLU A 181 -26.52 -1.75 3.21
C GLU A 181 -26.14 -0.83 4.37
N GLY A 182 -26.09 0.47 4.13
CA GLY A 182 -25.73 1.45 5.13
C GLY A 182 -25.70 2.86 4.55
N ALA A 183 -25.50 3.85 5.41
CA ALA A 183 -25.27 5.23 4.98
C ALA A 183 -23.88 5.34 4.34
N ILE A 184 -23.78 5.26 3.03
CA ILE A 184 -22.58 5.57 2.28
C ILE A 184 -22.44 7.08 2.32
N ARG A 185 -21.44 7.59 3.07
CA ARG A 185 -21.08 9.00 2.96
C ARG A 185 -20.39 9.18 1.60
N PRO A 186 -20.93 9.99 0.69
CA PRO A 186 -20.18 10.38 -0.48
C PRO A 186 -18.96 11.16 0.02
N ASP A 187 -17.77 10.65 -0.26
CA ASP A 187 -16.54 11.35 0.04
C ASP A 187 -16.56 12.73 -0.60
N VAL A 188 -16.31 13.71 0.20
CA VAL A 188 -16.32 15.15 -0.12
C VAL A 188 -15.18 15.51 -1.04
#